data_cfdf3cc7d001fc0eb25c5c200d6b7858
#
_entry.id   cfdf3cc7d001fc0eb25c5c200d6b7858
#
_cell.length_a   1.000
_cell.length_b   1.000
_cell.length_c   1.000
_cell.angle_alpha   90.00
_cell.angle_beta   90.00
_cell.angle_gamma   90.00
#
_symmetry.space_group_name_H-M   'P 1'
#
loop_
_entity.id
_entity.type
_entity.pdbx_description
1 polymer ?
#
loop_
_entity_poly.entity_id
_entity_poly.type
_entity_poly.pdbx_seq_one_letter_code
_entity_poly.pdbx_strand_id
1 'polypeptide(L)'
;MARSLFGTDGVRGVANTEPMTVETALALGQAVAHLFRGKNGRHKIVIGKDTRLSGYMFETALSAGICAMGGDVLLVGPMPTPGIAFLTHSMRADAGVVISASHNPYPDNGIKFFGRDGFKLPDDVEDQIESLMYGEHLKENRPPSPQIGKAQRIDDATGRYIVYLKSTFPPHLSLERLRIVVDCANGAAYRIAPLVFAELGAEVIPIGVSPNGVNINEQCGSLYPEVVAEKVREARADIGISLDGDADRVIVVDEKGVVQDGDRLMAICAGEMARKKRLAKNTVVATVMSNIGLELYLEERKIKLLRAPVGDRYVVEAMRAGKYNFGGEQSGHLIFLDHATTGDGVLAALQLLAVMVESGKKISELGKGLVVFPQMLHNIRMKRRVPLESMKGFRKAQAEFEKALGSRGRIVVRYSGTEPLLRIMVEGENLDEVEAIVKALREKAMEDAQ
;
A
#
# COMPACT_ATOMS: atom_id res chain seq x y z
N MET A 1 5.39 25.78 -8.80
CA MET A 1 3.90 25.75 -8.83
C MET A 1 3.44 24.72 -7.81
N ALA A 2 2.31 24.91 -7.16
CA ALA A 2 1.77 23.86 -6.30
C ALA A 2 1.40 22.66 -7.19
N ARG A 3 1.73 21.42 -6.76
CA ARG A 3 1.32 20.20 -7.44
C ARG A 3 -0.18 20.22 -7.68
N SER A 4 -0.61 20.03 -8.91
CA SER A 4 -2.03 20.02 -9.27
C SER A 4 -2.52 18.63 -9.67
N LEU A 5 -1.65 17.78 -10.19
CA LEU A 5 -1.99 16.48 -10.74
C LEU A 5 -1.61 15.32 -9.81
N PHE A 6 -0.36 15.29 -9.34
CA PHE A 6 0.12 14.21 -8.48
C PHE A 6 -0.28 14.39 -7.01
N GLY A 7 -0.99 13.40 -6.47
CA GLY A 7 -1.25 13.25 -5.03
C GLY A 7 -0.10 12.56 -4.30
N THR A 8 -0.38 12.05 -3.08
CA THR A 8 0.59 11.27 -2.29
C THR A 8 0.90 9.89 -2.87
N ASP A 9 0.10 9.40 -3.82
CA ASP A 9 0.22 8.06 -4.42
C ASP A 9 -0.19 8.09 -5.90
N GLY A 10 0.53 8.89 -6.69
CA GLY A 10 0.28 9.06 -8.12
C GLY A 10 -0.90 9.96 -8.45
N VAL A 11 -1.39 9.84 -9.69
CA VAL A 11 -2.59 10.53 -10.18
C VAL A 11 -3.80 9.65 -9.90
N ARG A 12 -4.85 10.18 -9.28
CA ARG A 12 -6.08 9.42 -8.95
C ARG A 12 -7.34 10.23 -9.22
N GLY A 13 -8.42 9.55 -9.56
CA GLY A 13 -9.74 10.14 -9.73
C GLY A 13 -10.75 9.14 -10.30
N VAL A 14 -11.97 9.63 -10.53
CA VAL A 14 -13.00 8.87 -11.24
C VAL A 14 -12.57 8.71 -12.69
N ALA A 15 -12.58 7.49 -13.20
CA ALA A 15 -12.18 7.20 -14.56
C ALA A 15 -13.05 7.95 -15.58
N ASN A 16 -12.43 8.46 -16.64
CA ASN A 16 -13.04 9.28 -17.69
C ASN A 16 -13.58 10.64 -17.20
N THR A 17 -13.03 11.12 -16.09
CA THR A 17 -13.27 12.45 -15.50
C THR A 17 -11.93 13.05 -15.12
N GLU A 18 -11.74 14.36 -15.30
CA GLU A 18 -10.48 15.02 -14.90
C GLU A 18 -10.15 14.74 -13.42
N PRO A 19 -8.90 14.39 -13.09
CA PRO A 19 -7.73 14.34 -13.98
C PRO A 19 -7.53 12.95 -14.68
N MET A 20 -8.39 11.97 -14.48
CA MET A 20 -8.26 10.60 -14.99
C MET A 20 -8.94 10.44 -16.35
N THR A 21 -8.39 11.11 -17.37
CA THR A 21 -8.84 11.03 -18.78
C THR A 21 -7.82 10.35 -19.69
N VAL A 22 -8.23 10.01 -20.91
CA VAL A 22 -7.35 9.41 -21.95
C VAL A 22 -6.25 10.41 -22.33
N GLU A 23 -6.60 11.69 -22.45
CA GLU A 23 -5.66 12.76 -22.79
C GLU A 23 -4.56 12.90 -21.74
N THR A 24 -4.94 12.91 -20.47
CA THR A 24 -3.99 12.93 -19.36
C THR A 24 -3.09 11.69 -19.36
N ALA A 25 -3.64 10.50 -19.56
CA ALA A 25 -2.86 9.27 -19.63
C ALA A 25 -1.88 9.25 -20.81
N LEU A 26 -2.31 9.75 -21.98
CA LEU A 26 -1.44 9.91 -23.16
C LEU A 26 -0.29 10.87 -22.87
N ALA A 27 -0.58 12.02 -22.28
CA ALA A 27 0.42 13.03 -21.92
C ALA A 27 1.40 12.52 -20.86
N LEU A 28 0.92 11.80 -19.83
CA LEU A 28 1.75 11.11 -18.84
C LEU A 28 2.70 10.11 -19.51
N GLY A 29 2.19 9.29 -20.44
CA GLY A 29 3.00 8.34 -21.19
C GLY A 29 4.11 9.04 -22.01
N GLN A 30 3.79 10.15 -22.64
CA GLN A 30 4.77 10.96 -23.39
C GLN A 30 5.83 11.55 -22.45
N ALA A 31 5.41 12.14 -21.34
CA ALA A 31 6.31 12.80 -20.39
C ALA A 31 7.28 11.79 -19.75
N VAL A 32 6.77 10.65 -19.30
CA VAL A 32 7.59 9.59 -18.69
C VAL A 32 8.60 9.02 -19.70
N ALA A 33 8.18 8.74 -20.92
CA ALA A 33 9.09 8.25 -21.96
C ALA A 33 10.16 9.28 -22.31
N HIS A 34 9.82 10.56 -22.34
CA HIS A 34 10.80 11.63 -22.57
C HIS A 34 11.82 11.73 -21.43
N LEU A 35 11.34 11.73 -20.18
CA LEU A 35 12.15 11.90 -18.97
C LEU A 35 13.15 10.74 -18.80
N PHE A 36 12.71 9.50 -19.02
CA PHE A 36 13.52 8.30 -18.84
C PHE A 36 14.31 7.90 -20.10
N ARG A 37 14.34 8.75 -21.12
CA ARG A 37 15.11 8.49 -22.34
C ARG A 37 16.60 8.42 -22.04
N GLY A 38 17.16 7.21 -22.10
CA GLY A 38 18.59 6.97 -21.88
C GLY A 38 19.47 7.54 -22.99
N LYS A 39 20.75 7.82 -22.69
CA LYS A 39 21.75 8.33 -23.66
C LYS A 39 22.05 7.34 -24.79
N ASN A 40 21.87 6.03 -24.57
CA ASN A 40 22.35 4.95 -25.45
C ASN A 40 21.24 3.93 -25.75
N GLY A 41 20.25 4.29 -26.56
CA GLY A 41 19.34 3.29 -27.10
C GLY A 41 17.86 3.42 -26.69
N ARG A 42 17.09 2.38 -26.98
CA ARG A 42 15.66 2.30 -26.65
C ARG A 42 15.47 2.07 -25.17
N HIS A 43 14.69 2.89 -24.53
CA HIS A 43 14.26 2.72 -23.15
C HIS A 43 12.99 1.85 -23.09
N LYS A 44 12.83 1.14 -21.97
CA LYS A 44 11.73 0.20 -21.75
C LYS A 44 10.90 0.64 -20.55
N ILE A 45 9.58 0.57 -20.68
CA ILE A 45 8.64 0.88 -19.61
C ILE A 45 7.70 -0.30 -19.44
N VAL A 46 7.65 -0.84 -18.22
CA VAL A 46 6.70 -1.89 -17.85
C VAL A 46 5.36 -1.23 -17.52
N ILE A 47 4.26 -1.76 -18.05
CA ILE A 47 2.89 -1.35 -17.67
C ILE A 47 2.12 -2.56 -17.21
N GLY A 48 1.56 -2.46 -16.00
CA GLY A 48 0.59 -3.40 -15.49
C GLY A 48 -0.61 -2.68 -14.88
N LYS A 49 -1.65 -3.42 -14.58
CA LYS A 49 -2.92 -2.88 -14.10
C LYS A 49 -3.61 -3.83 -13.13
N ASP A 50 -4.58 -3.32 -12.39
CA ASP A 50 -5.56 -4.15 -11.72
C ASP A 50 -6.66 -4.63 -12.69
N THR A 51 -7.76 -5.11 -12.17
CA THR A 51 -8.83 -5.73 -12.96
C THR A 51 -9.92 -4.76 -13.40
N ARG A 52 -9.81 -3.45 -13.10
CA ARG A 52 -10.80 -2.43 -13.45
C ARG A 52 -10.98 -2.32 -14.96
N LEU A 53 -12.22 -2.16 -15.38
CA LEU A 53 -12.56 -1.99 -16.80
C LEU A 53 -11.81 -0.81 -17.44
N SER A 54 -11.72 0.31 -16.74
CA SER A 54 -11.00 1.51 -17.21
C SER A 54 -9.49 1.31 -17.38
N GLY A 55 -8.92 0.26 -16.76
CA GLY A 55 -7.51 -0.09 -16.89
C GLY A 55 -7.10 -0.39 -18.35
N TYR A 56 -7.98 -0.95 -19.17
CA TYR A 56 -7.69 -1.22 -20.58
C TYR A 56 -7.56 0.07 -21.40
N MET A 57 -8.42 1.05 -21.13
CA MET A 57 -8.38 2.36 -21.77
C MET A 57 -7.09 3.10 -21.44
N PHE A 58 -6.72 3.17 -20.17
CA PHE A 58 -5.50 3.85 -19.72
C PHE A 58 -4.22 3.15 -20.18
N GLU A 59 -4.18 1.80 -20.16
CA GLU A 59 -3.06 1.02 -20.69
C GLU A 59 -2.80 1.36 -22.17
N THR A 60 -3.85 1.47 -22.97
CA THR A 60 -3.76 1.80 -24.39
C THR A 60 -3.26 3.23 -24.60
N ALA A 61 -3.80 4.21 -23.86
CA ALA A 61 -3.40 5.61 -23.95
C ALA A 61 -1.94 5.84 -23.52
N LEU A 62 -1.54 5.29 -22.39
CA LEU A 62 -0.15 5.33 -21.91
C LEU A 62 0.81 4.69 -22.93
N SER A 63 0.44 3.51 -23.44
CA SER A 63 1.26 2.81 -24.45
C SER A 63 1.45 3.63 -25.72
N ALA A 64 0.40 4.26 -26.22
CA ALA A 64 0.47 5.15 -27.38
C ALA A 64 1.40 6.34 -27.11
N GLY A 65 1.27 6.97 -25.94
CA GLY A 65 2.13 8.09 -25.52
C GLY A 65 3.61 7.70 -25.44
N ILE A 66 3.90 6.58 -24.78
CA ILE A 66 5.28 6.07 -24.63
C ILE A 66 5.89 5.71 -25.99
N CYS A 67 5.17 4.98 -26.83
CA CYS A 67 5.64 4.57 -28.15
C CYS A 67 5.89 5.80 -29.04
N ALA A 68 5.01 6.81 -28.98
CA ALA A 68 5.17 8.05 -29.75
C ALA A 68 6.46 8.83 -29.39
N MET A 69 7.00 8.64 -28.20
CA MET A 69 8.27 9.24 -27.73
C MET A 69 9.47 8.31 -27.87
N GLY A 70 9.32 7.14 -28.52
CA GLY A 70 10.42 6.19 -28.81
C GLY A 70 10.67 5.17 -27.70
N GLY A 71 9.85 5.10 -26.66
CA GLY A 71 9.93 4.08 -25.60
C GLY A 71 9.28 2.76 -26.01
N ASP A 72 9.91 1.65 -25.67
CA ASP A 72 9.29 0.32 -25.80
C ASP A 72 8.43 0.03 -24.55
N VAL A 73 7.23 -0.50 -24.75
CA VAL A 73 6.28 -0.85 -23.70
C VAL A 73 6.25 -2.36 -23.49
N LEU A 74 6.39 -2.78 -22.23
CA LEU A 74 6.28 -4.16 -21.80
C LEU A 74 4.96 -4.32 -21.03
N LEU A 75 3.93 -4.91 -21.68
CA LEU A 75 2.60 -5.10 -21.11
C LEU A 75 2.56 -6.41 -20.32
N VAL A 76 2.30 -6.32 -19.00
CA VAL A 76 2.26 -7.50 -18.13
C VAL A 76 0.84 -7.92 -17.72
N GLY A 77 -0.18 -7.14 -18.14
CA GLY A 77 -1.59 -7.42 -17.86
C GLY A 77 -1.97 -7.17 -16.40
N PRO A 78 -3.02 -7.86 -15.90
CA PRO A 78 -3.37 -7.81 -14.49
C PRO A 78 -2.24 -8.37 -13.62
N MET A 79 -1.67 -7.49 -12.76
CA MET A 79 -0.50 -7.77 -11.95
C MET A 79 -0.54 -6.94 -10.67
N PRO A 80 -0.28 -7.49 -9.49
CA PRO A 80 -0.13 -6.74 -8.26
C PRO A 80 0.85 -5.58 -8.38
N THR A 81 0.58 -4.47 -7.70
CA THR A 81 1.48 -3.31 -7.65
C THR A 81 2.92 -3.71 -7.31
N PRO A 82 3.20 -4.53 -6.26
CA PRO A 82 4.56 -4.98 -5.98
C PRO A 82 5.15 -5.88 -7.09
N GLY A 83 4.32 -6.63 -7.80
CA GLY A 83 4.75 -7.42 -8.95
C GLY A 83 5.28 -6.54 -10.09
N ILE A 84 4.66 -5.39 -10.33
CA ILE A 84 5.12 -4.43 -11.34
C ILE A 84 6.45 -3.79 -10.91
N ALA A 85 6.58 -3.40 -9.63
CA ALA A 85 7.83 -2.89 -9.07
C ALA A 85 8.97 -3.92 -9.23
N PHE A 86 8.71 -5.19 -8.88
CA PHE A 86 9.65 -6.30 -9.08
C PHE A 86 10.03 -6.50 -10.55
N LEU A 87 9.06 -6.55 -11.47
CA LEU A 87 9.30 -6.74 -12.90
C LEU A 87 10.07 -5.58 -13.51
N THR A 88 9.83 -4.35 -13.08
CA THR A 88 10.58 -3.16 -13.51
C THR A 88 12.07 -3.36 -13.25
N HIS A 89 12.41 -3.75 -12.03
CA HIS A 89 13.81 -4.02 -11.66
C HIS A 89 14.38 -5.25 -12.36
N SER A 90 13.69 -6.39 -12.31
CA SER A 90 14.20 -7.68 -12.81
C SER A 90 14.35 -7.72 -14.33
N MET A 91 13.49 -7.01 -15.07
CA MET A 91 13.58 -6.88 -16.53
C MET A 91 14.49 -5.73 -16.98
N ARG A 92 15.13 -5.02 -16.03
CA ARG A 92 15.97 -3.84 -16.29
C ARG A 92 15.24 -2.79 -17.13
N ALA A 93 13.97 -2.56 -16.82
CA ALA A 93 13.21 -1.47 -17.41
C ALA A 93 13.63 -0.13 -16.78
N ASP A 94 13.41 0.96 -17.51
CA ASP A 94 13.80 2.30 -17.07
C ASP A 94 12.75 2.91 -16.14
N ALA A 95 11.49 2.49 -16.29
CA ALA A 95 10.38 2.82 -15.40
C ALA A 95 9.32 1.73 -15.39
N GLY A 96 8.50 1.73 -14.35
CA GLY A 96 7.28 0.93 -14.22
C GLY A 96 6.05 1.81 -14.06
N VAL A 97 4.93 1.40 -14.62
CA VAL A 97 3.64 2.08 -14.52
C VAL A 97 2.60 1.11 -14.00
N VAL A 98 1.92 1.50 -12.94
CA VAL A 98 0.79 0.76 -12.36
C VAL A 98 -0.49 1.53 -12.60
N ILE A 99 -1.48 0.87 -13.18
CA ILE A 99 -2.82 1.43 -13.38
C ILE A 99 -3.74 0.79 -12.35
N SER A 100 -3.95 1.47 -11.23
CA SER A 100 -4.79 1.02 -10.13
C SER A 100 -5.13 2.15 -9.15
N ALA A 101 -6.30 2.06 -8.53
CA ALA A 101 -6.69 2.86 -7.37
C ALA A 101 -6.74 2.03 -6.08
N SER A 102 -5.97 0.92 -6.00
CA SER A 102 -5.84 0.06 -4.81
C SER A 102 -7.22 -0.39 -4.28
N HIS A 103 -7.56 -0.01 -3.07
CA HIS A 103 -8.79 -0.40 -2.35
C HIS A 103 -10.05 0.41 -2.71
N ASN A 104 -9.94 1.44 -3.58
CA ASN A 104 -11.09 2.24 -3.99
C ASN A 104 -12.11 1.41 -4.81
N PRO A 105 -13.39 1.80 -4.88
CA PRO A 105 -14.38 1.15 -5.73
C PRO A 105 -14.04 1.27 -7.21
N TYR A 106 -14.67 0.45 -8.05
CA TYR A 106 -14.30 0.29 -9.46
C TYR A 106 -14.37 1.56 -10.33
N PRO A 107 -15.23 2.57 -10.06
CA PRO A 107 -15.25 3.78 -10.87
C PRO A 107 -13.98 4.61 -10.78
N ASP A 108 -13.28 4.51 -9.66
CA ASP A 108 -11.99 5.18 -9.48
C ASP A 108 -10.87 4.41 -10.20
N ASN A 109 -9.86 5.15 -10.66
CA ASN A 109 -8.60 4.57 -11.09
C ASN A 109 -7.43 5.50 -10.74
N GLY A 110 -6.21 5.01 -10.96
CA GLY A 110 -5.00 5.79 -10.70
C GLY A 110 -3.85 5.34 -11.58
N ILE A 111 -2.84 6.19 -11.68
CA ILE A 111 -1.60 5.91 -12.41
C ILE A 111 -0.43 6.24 -11.48
N LYS A 112 0.38 5.23 -11.17
CA LYS A 112 1.55 5.32 -10.28
C LYS A 112 2.80 4.97 -11.08
N PHE A 113 3.92 5.58 -10.69
CA PHE A 113 5.20 5.36 -11.38
C PHE A 113 6.25 4.81 -10.43
N PHE A 114 7.08 3.91 -10.97
CA PHE A 114 8.24 3.32 -10.29
C PHE A 114 9.49 3.60 -11.11
N GLY A 115 10.58 3.87 -10.43
CA GLY A 115 11.89 3.99 -11.04
C GLY A 115 12.50 2.63 -11.37
N ARG A 116 13.64 2.66 -12.05
CA ARG A 116 14.43 1.47 -12.42
C ARG A 116 14.79 0.58 -11.22
N ASP A 117 14.90 1.17 -10.05
CA ASP A 117 15.20 0.50 -8.79
C ASP A 117 13.97 -0.16 -8.15
N GLY A 118 12.79 -0.02 -8.75
CA GLY A 118 11.53 -0.55 -8.26
C GLY A 118 10.90 0.26 -7.11
N PHE A 119 11.46 1.40 -6.74
CA PHE A 119 10.83 2.32 -5.79
C PHE A 119 9.90 3.31 -6.50
N LYS A 120 8.90 3.82 -5.77
CA LYS A 120 8.08 4.94 -6.26
C LYS A 120 8.95 6.14 -6.60
N LEU A 121 8.55 6.90 -7.62
CA LEU A 121 9.29 8.09 -8.02
C LEU A 121 9.30 9.14 -6.90
N PRO A 122 10.44 9.83 -6.70
CA PRO A 122 10.51 10.99 -5.82
C PRO A 122 9.62 12.14 -6.30
N ASP A 123 9.27 13.03 -5.37
CA ASP A 123 8.39 14.18 -5.64
C ASP A 123 8.92 15.10 -6.73
N ASP A 124 10.21 15.36 -6.73
CA ASP A 124 10.88 16.21 -7.75
C ASP A 124 10.83 15.61 -9.16
N VAL A 125 10.79 14.28 -9.27
CA VAL A 125 10.64 13.59 -10.56
C VAL A 125 9.19 13.63 -11.04
N GLU A 126 8.22 13.48 -10.14
CA GLU A 126 6.80 13.65 -10.45
C GLU A 126 6.49 15.10 -10.88
N ASP A 127 7.08 16.11 -10.24
CA ASP A 127 6.98 17.52 -10.62
C ASP A 127 7.57 17.78 -12.01
N GLN A 128 8.67 17.10 -12.38
CA GLN A 128 9.23 17.18 -13.73
C GLN A 128 8.28 16.57 -14.77
N ILE A 129 7.66 15.43 -14.48
CA ILE A 129 6.66 14.79 -15.35
C ILE A 129 5.50 15.77 -15.58
N GLU A 130 4.95 16.36 -14.51
CA GLU A 130 3.85 17.32 -14.59
C GLU A 130 4.24 18.55 -15.42
N SER A 131 5.42 19.08 -15.23
CA SER A 131 5.92 20.24 -15.99
C SER A 131 6.06 19.93 -17.50
N LEU A 132 6.50 18.72 -17.85
CA LEU A 132 6.62 18.28 -19.24
C LEU A 132 5.24 18.16 -19.91
N MET A 133 4.22 17.71 -19.20
CA MET A 133 2.86 17.54 -19.75
C MET A 133 2.24 18.85 -20.22
N TYR A 134 2.49 19.94 -19.52
CA TYR A 134 1.91 21.26 -19.83
C TYR A 134 2.77 22.10 -20.79
N GLY A 135 3.95 21.61 -21.18
CA GLY A 135 4.88 22.32 -22.06
C GLY A 135 4.76 21.91 -23.53
N GLU A 136 5.19 22.80 -24.45
CA GLU A 136 5.31 22.46 -25.88
C GLU A 136 6.48 21.50 -26.18
N HIS A 137 7.35 21.28 -25.22
CA HIS A 137 8.60 20.55 -25.37
C HIS A 137 8.42 19.12 -25.90
N LEU A 138 7.35 18.43 -25.50
CA LEU A 138 7.04 17.06 -25.96
C LEU A 138 6.67 17.01 -27.45
N LYS A 139 6.06 18.08 -27.99
CA LYS A 139 5.69 18.14 -29.41
C LYS A 139 6.92 18.35 -30.30
N GLU A 140 7.87 19.17 -29.86
CA GLU A 140 9.11 19.50 -30.58
C GLU A 140 10.13 18.35 -30.57
N ASN A 141 10.07 17.48 -29.56
CA ASN A 141 11.05 16.41 -29.35
C ASN A 141 10.57 15.02 -29.75
N ARG A 142 9.57 14.92 -30.63
CA ARG A 142 9.12 13.62 -31.17
C ARG A 142 10.20 12.98 -32.03
N PRO A 143 10.49 11.68 -31.80
CA PRO A 143 11.48 10.97 -32.62
C PRO A 143 10.97 10.75 -34.06
N PRO A 144 11.89 10.64 -35.04
CA PRO A 144 11.51 10.29 -36.41
C PRO A 144 10.99 8.84 -36.48
N SER A 145 10.23 8.52 -37.55
CA SER A 145 9.56 7.23 -37.72
C SER A 145 10.36 5.98 -37.40
N PRO A 146 11.67 5.86 -37.77
CA PRO A 146 12.46 4.68 -37.42
C PRO A 146 12.77 4.51 -35.93
N GLN A 147 12.51 5.52 -35.12
CA GLN A 147 12.76 5.54 -33.67
C GLN A 147 11.48 5.45 -32.86
N ILE A 148 10.32 5.27 -33.48
CA ILE A 148 9.06 5.00 -32.77
C ILE A 148 9.19 3.69 -31.98
N GLY A 149 8.71 3.69 -30.74
CA GLY A 149 8.71 2.51 -29.86
C GLY A 149 7.64 1.48 -30.25
N LYS A 150 7.74 0.33 -29.63
CA LYS A 150 6.75 -0.76 -29.82
C LYS A 150 6.21 -1.24 -28.48
N ALA A 151 4.93 -1.65 -28.46
CA ALA A 151 4.34 -2.35 -27.34
C ALA A 151 4.37 -3.86 -27.58
N GLN A 152 4.73 -4.63 -26.56
CA GLN A 152 4.70 -6.09 -26.59
C GLN A 152 4.18 -6.65 -25.27
N ARG A 153 3.43 -7.76 -25.34
CA ARG A 153 2.98 -8.50 -24.17
C ARG A 153 4.09 -9.41 -23.65
N ILE A 154 4.19 -9.50 -22.33
CA ILE A 154 5.10 -10.41 -21.63
C ILE A 154 4.25 -11.52 -21.01
N ASP A 155 4.16 -12.65 -21.68
CA ASP A 155 3.25 -13.72 -21.30
C ASP A 155 3.68 -14.48 -20.04
N ASP A 156 4.98 -14.51 -19.73
CA ASP A 156 5.56 -15.18 -18.57
C ASP A 156 5.70 -14.28 -17.33
N ALA A 157 5.19 -13.04 -17.37
CA ALA A 157 5.31 -12.07 -16.28
C ALA A 157 4.73 -12.61 -14.96
N THR A 158 3.56 -13.24 -15.01
CA THR A 158 2.90 -13.87 -13.85
C THR A 158 3.77 -14.96 -13.24
N GLY A 159 4.32 -15.86 -14.06
CA GLY A 159 5.20 -16.93 -13.61
C GLY A 159 6.48 -16.43 -12.95
N ARG A 160 7.09 -15.36 -13.49
CA ARG A 160 8.27 -14.72 -12.89
C ARG A 160 8.00 -14.22 -11.48
N TYR A 161 6.86 -13.55 -11.28
CA TYR A 161 6.50 -13.01 -9.98
C TYR A 161 6.11 -14.11 -8.99
N ILE A 162 5.40 -15.17 -9.40
CA ILE A 162 5.12 -16.35 -8.56
C ILE A 162 6.41 -17.00 -8.07
N VAL A 163 7.37 -17.24 -8.97
CA VAL A 163 8.67 -17.82 -8.62
C VAL A 163 9.41 -16.94 -7.61
N TYR A 164 9.41 -15.63 -7.85
CA TYR A 164 9.99 -14.66 -6.92
C TYR A 164 9.32 -14.72 -5.54
N LEU A 165 8.00 -14.65 -5.45
CA LEU A 165 7.27 -14.72 -4.18
C LEU A 165 7.61 -16.00 -3.40
N LYS A 166 7.59 -17.15 -4.07
CA LYS A 166 7.95 -18.42 -3.43
C LYS A 166 9.40 -18.45 -2.94
N SER A 167 10.31 -17.76 -3.63
CA SER A 167 11.72 -17.69 -3.20
C SER A 167 11.92 -16.91 -1.90
N THR A 168 10.94 -16.09 -1.48
CA THR A 168 10.97 -15.36 -0.20
C THR A 168 10.54 -16.23 0.99
N PHE A 169 9.88 -17.37 0.72
CA PHE A 169 9.50 -18.35 1.74
C PHE A 169 10.67 -19.27 2.03
N PRO A 170 10.97 -19.59 3.31
CA PRO A 170 12.11 -20.42 3.66
C PRO A 170 12.03 -21.81 3.00
N PRO A 171 13.09 -22.27 2.28
CA PRO A 171 13.01 -23.48 1.46
C PRO A 171 12.87 -24.80 2.25
N HIS A 172 13.10 -24.78 3.55
CA HIS A 172 12.93 -25.93 4.45
C HIS A 172 11.52 -26.02 5.05
N LEU A 173 10.66 -25.04 4.80
CA LEU A 173 9.28 -25.01 5.26
C LEU A 173 8.32 -25.38 4.12
N SER A 174 7.16 -25.93 4.50
CA SER A 174 6.05 -26.24 3.60
C SER A 174 4.75 -25.76 4.23
N LEU A 175 3.77 -25.41 3.40
CA LEU A 175 2.41 -25.09 3.83
C LEU A 175 1.50 -26.33 3.84
N GLU A 176 2.06 -27.53 3.64
CA GLU A 176 1.28 -28.78 3.75
C GLU A 176 0.51 -28.83 5.08
N ARG A 177 -0.71 -29.35 5.01
CA ARG A 177 -1.68 -29.44 6.11
C ARG A 177 -2.30 -28.12 6.56
N LEU A 178 -1.92 -26.97 5.97
CA LEU A 178 -2.62 -25.71 6.23
C LEU A 178 -3.75 -25.53 5.23
N ARG A 179 -4.93 -25.21 5.74
CA ARG A 179 -6.09 -24.77 4.97
C ARG A 179 -6.17 -23.25 5.05
N ILE A 180 -6.07 -22.61 3.89
CA ILE A 180 -5.99 -21.14 3.77
C ILE A 180 -7.18 -20.63 2.95
N VAL A 181 -7.99 -19.76 3.54
CA VAL A 181 -8.94 -18.94 2.77
C VAL A 181 -8.20 -17.74 2.23
N VAL A 182 -8.25 -17.46 0.94
CA VAL A 182 -7.64 -16.28 0.33
C VAL A 182 -8.66 -15.49 -0.47
N ASP A 183 -8.89 -14.24 -0.05
CA ASP A 183 -9.70 -13.27 -0.76
C ASP A 183 -8.79 -12.34 -1.56
N CYS A 184 -8.96 -12.37 -2.88
CA CYS A 184 -8.20 -11.57 -3.82
C CYS A 184 -8.95 -10.29 -4.25
N ALA A 185 -10.03 -9.91 -3.57
CA ALA A 185 -10.80 -8.69 -3.85
C ALA A 185 -11.29 -8.56 -5.30
N ASN A 186 -11.41 -9.63 -6.08
CA ASN A 186 -11.53 -9.61 -7.54
C ASN A 186 -10.46 -8.72 -8.21
N GLY A 187 -9.31 -8.56 -7.56
CA GLY A 187 -8.22 -7.66 -7.92
C GLY A 187 -7.08 -8.34 -8.65
N ALA A 188 -5.94 -7.67 -8.70
CA ALA A 188 -4.76 -8.05 -9.48
C ALA A 188 -4.12 -9.39 -9.08
N ALA A 189 -4.29 -9.80 -7.82
CA ALA A 189 -3.74 -11.06 -7.31
C ALA A 189 -4.60 -12.29 -7.56
N TYR A 190 -5.76 -12.18 -8.23
CA TYR A 190 -6.76 -13.24 -8.36
C TYR A 190 -6.24 -14.59 -8.89
N ARG A 191 -5.18 -14.58 -9.71
CA ARG A 191 -4.50 -15.79 -10.20
C ARG A 191 -3.25 -16.11 -9.39
N ILE A 192 -2.55 -15.09 -8.91
CA ILE A 192 -1.20 -15.22 -8.35
C ILE A 192 -1.26 -15.77 -6.93
N ALA A 193 -2.05 -15.14 -6.04
CA ALA A 193 -2.07 -15.51 -4.63
C ALA A 193 -2.52 -16.97 -4.39
N PRO A 194 -3.62 -17.46 -5.00
CA PRO A 194 -3.99 -18.86 -4.84
C PRO A 194 -2.93 -19.85 -5.32
N LEU A 195 -2.26 -19.55 -6.45
CA LEU A 195 -1.22 -20.42 -6.99
C LEU A 195 0.02 -20.44 -6.09
N VAL A 196 0.46 -19.29 -5.57
CA VAL A 196 1.62 -19.19 -4.67
C VAL A 196 1.43 -20.10 -3.45
N PHE A 197 0.29 -20.02 -2.77
CA PHE A 197 0.03 -20.82 -1.58
C PHE A 197 -0.16 -22.30 -1.92
N ALA A 198 -0.86 -22.63 -3.01
CA ALA A 198 -1.05 -24.01 -3.45
C ALA A 198 0.27 -24.67 -3.86
N GLU A 199 1.14 -23.97 -4.57
CA GLU A 199 2.46 -24.51 -4.98
C GLU A 199 3.44 -24.69 -3.79
N LEU A 200 3.16 -24.04 -2.65
CA LEU A 200 3.88 -24.27 -1.39
C LEU A 200 3.23 -25.36 -0.53
N GLY A 201 2.16 -26.01 -1.01
CA GLY A 201 1.54 -27.19 -0.41
C GLY A 201 0.23 -26.93 0.34
N ALA A 202 -0.28 -25.70 0.41
CA ALA A 202 -1.51 -25.40 1.14
C ALA A 202 -2.78 -25.94 0.44
N GLU A 203 -3.79 -26.31 1.22
CA GLU A 203 -5.17 -26.43 0.74
C GLU A 203 -5.78 -25.03 0.66
N VAL A 204 -5.97 -24.49 -0.55
CA VAL A 204 -6.42 -23.12 -0.77
C VAL A 204 -7.90 -23.07 -1.10
N ILE A 205 -8.62 -22.20 -0.39
CA ILE A 205 -10.03 -21.86 -0.67
C ILE A 205 -10.05 -20.41 -1.18
N PRO A 206 -10.02 -20.21 -2.50
CA PRO A 206 -9.99 -18.87 -3.07
C PRO A 206 -11.41 -18.27 -3.13
N ILE A 207 -11.51 -16.98 -2.75
CA ILE A 207 -12.69 -16.13 -2.94
C ILE A 207 -12.27 -14.81 -3.58
N GLY A 208 -13.20 -14.06 -4.15
CA GLY A 208 -12.87 -12.82 -4.86
C GLY A 208 -11.92 -13.06 -6.05
N VAL A 209 -12.10 -14.14 -6.82
CA VAL A 209 -11.19 -14.55 -7.92
C VAL A 209 -11.88 -14.57 -9.29
N SER A 210 -13.03 -13.94 -9.44
CA SER A 210 -13.80 -13.88 -10.68
C SER A 210 -14.02 -12.42 -11.12
N PRO A 211 -12.95 -11.68 -11.47
CA PRO A 211 -13.06 -10.28 -11.86
C PRO A 211 -13.85 -10.12 -13.16
N ASN A 212 -14.79 -9.17 -13.19
CA ASN A 212 -15.58 -8.81 -14.36
C ASN A 212 -15.37 -7.38 -14.87
N GLY A 213 -14.40 -6.66 -14.25
CA GLY A 213 -14.07 -5.28 -14.58
C GLY A 213 -14.76 -4.22 -13.72
N VAL A 214 -15.84 -4.58 -13.04
CA VAL A 214 -16.65 -3.64 -12.24
C VAL A 214 -16.87 -4.12 -10.80
N ASN A 215 -16.37 -5.28 -10.41
CA ASN A 215 -16.57 -5.88 -9.09
C ASN A 215 -15.31 -5.92 -8.20
N ILE A 216 -14.26 -5.20 -8.56
CA ILE A 216 -13.06 -5.09 -7.72
C ILE A 216 -13.40 -4.40 -6.39
N ASN A 217 -12.97 -4.96 -5.26
CA ASN A 217 -13.24 -4.48 -3.90
C ASN A 217 -14.74 -4.39 -3.51
N GLU A 218 -15.65 -4.95 -4.33
CA GLU A 218 -17.07 -4.90 -4.04
C GLU A 218 -17.43 -5.94 -2.97
N GLN A 219 -17.64 -5.48 -1.75
CA GLN A 219 -17.95 -6.31 -0.59
C GLN A 219 -16.96 -7.49 -0.41
N CYS A 220 -15.70 -7.28 -0.71
CA CYS A 220 -14.63 -8.27 -0.59
C CYS A 220 -13.28 -7.57 -0.36
N GLY A 221 -12.27 -8.37 -0.06
CA GLY A 221 -10.90 -7.90 0.14
C GLY A 221 -10.65 -7.25 1.50
N SER A 222 -9.52 -6.58 1.63
CA SER A 222 -9.01 -6.06 2.91
C SER A 222 -9.89 -5.05 3.63
N LEU A 223 -10.86 -4.43 2.94
CA LEU A 223 -11.85 -3.54 3.54
C LEU A 223 -13.07 -4.28 4.12
N TYR A 224 -13.26 -5.55 3.76
CA TYR A 224 -14.38 -6.41 4.18
C TYR A 224 -13.87 -7.75 4.73
N PRO A 225 -12.95 -7.73 5.73
CA PRO A 225 -12.33 -8.95 6.25
C PRO A 225 -13.33 -9.88 6.96
N GLU A 226 -14.52 -9.41 7.30
CA GLU A 226 -15.62 -10.20 7.85
C GLU A 226 -16.07 -11.31 6.89
N VAL A 227 -15.98 -11.09 5.58
CA VAL A 227 -16.29 -12.12 4.56
C VAL A 227 -15.33 -13.29 4.67
N VAL A 228 -14.04 -12.98 4.81
CA VAL A 228 -13.01 -14.01 5.05
C VAL A 228 -13.20 -14.67 6.41
N ALA A 229 -13.56 -13.91 7.44
CA ALA A 229 -13.78 -14.41 8.79
C ALA A 229 -14.93 -15.44 8.85
N GLU A 230 -16.02 -15.18 8.12
CA GLU A 230 -17.12 -16.13 7.98
C GLU A 230 -16.65 -17.40 7.28
N LYS A 231 -15.93 -17.25 6.16
CA LYS A 231 -15.43 -18.38 5.36
C LYS A 231 -14.41 -19.24 6.11
N VAL A 232 -13.55 -18.63 6.92
CA VAL A 232 -12.61 -19.35 7.80
C VAL A 232 -13.36 -20.24 8.79
N ARG A 233 -14.41 -19.73 9.43
CA ARG A 233 -15.23 -20.52 10.37
C ARG A 233 -15.96 -21.65 9.67
N GLU A 234 -16.61 -21.37 8.52
CA GLU A 234 -17.33 -22.39 7.72
C GLU A 234 -16.40 -23.54 7.29
N ALA A 235 -15.25 -23.16 6.71
CA ALA A 235 -14.30 -24.14 6.17
C ALA A 235 -13.40 -24.76 7.23
N ARG A 236 -13.46 -24.29 8.49
CA ARG A 236 -12.51 -24.64 9.56
C ARG A 236 -11.07 -24.45 9.08
N ALA A 237 -10.80 -23.33 8.44
CA ALA A 237 -9.48 -23.01 7.93
C ALA A 237 -8.53 -22.57 9.06
N ASP A 238 -7.24 -22.76 8.85
CA ASP A 238 -6.21 -22.38 9.81
C ASP A 238 -5.94 -20.87 9.80
N ILE A 239 -6.21 -20.21 8.66
CA ILE A 239 -5.98 -18.80 8.46
C ILE A 239 -6.81 -18.26 7.28
N GLY A 240 -7.23 -17.01 7.36
CA GLY A 240 -7.77 -16.24 6.27
C GLY A 240 -6.81 -15.12 5.88
N ILE A 241 -6.67 -14.88 4.57
CA ILE A 241 -5.83 -13.84 3.98
C ILE A 241 -6.72 -12.98 3.11
N SER A 242 -6.79 -11.70 3.39
CA SER A 242 -7.61 -10.73 2.65
C SER A 242 -6.72 -9.67 2.04
N LEU A 243 -6.65 -9.63 0.70
CA LEU A 243 -5.86 -8.68 -0.07
C LEU A 243 -6.74 -7.51 -0.53
N ASP A 244 -6.14 -6.39 -0.88
CA ASP A 244 -6.85 -5.32 -1.58
C ASP A 244 -6.70 -5.46 -3.11
N GLY A 245 -7.33 -4.55 -3.86
CA GLY A 245 -7.47 -4.67 -5.32
C GLY A 245 -6.16 -4.74 -6.09
N ASP A 246 -5.08 -4.11 -5.63
CA ASP A 246 -3.75 -4.20 -6.23
C ASP A 246 -2.74 -4.99 -5.38
N ALA A 247 -3.24 -5.62 -4.30
CA ALA A 247 -2.54 -6.55 -3.44
C ALA A 247 -1.25 -6.00 -2.81
N ASP A 248 -1.18 -4.69 -2.58
CA ASP A 248 -0.10 -4.07 -1.81
C ASP A 248 -0.37 -4.13 -0.30
N ARG A 249 -1.61 -4.55 0.11
CA ARG A 249 -2.05 -4.71 1.49
C ARG A 249 -2.56 -6.10 1.77
N VAL A 250 -2.44 -6.50 3.04
CA VAL A 250 -3.01 -7.74 3.58
C VAL A 250 -3.61 -7.51 4.96
N ILE A 251 -4.81 -8.01 5.16
CA ILE A 251 -5.44 -8.22 6.47
C ILE A 251 -5.57 -9.73 6.67
N VAL A 252 -5.32 -10.18 7.87
CA VAL A 252 -5.36 -11.60 8.20
C VAL A 252 -6.50 -11.89 9.16
N VAL A 253 -7.06 -13.08 9.04
CA VAL A 253 -8.07 -13.60 9.96
C VAL A 253 -7.52 -14.88 10.59
N ASP A 254 -7.59 -14.98 11.91
CA ASP A 254 -7.13 -16.18 12.62
C ASP A 254 -8.14 -17.33 12.49
N GLU A 255 -7.76 -18.51 12.98
CA GLU A 255 -8.55 -19.74 12.93
C GLU A 255 -9.88 -19.67 13.72
N LYS A 256 -10.09 -18.60 14.49
CA LYS A 256 -11.35 -18.32 15.22
C LYS A 256 -12.25 -17.33 14.49
N GLY A 257 -11.77 -16.81 13.36
CA GLY A 257 -12.46 -15.75 12.61
C GLY A 257 -12.28 -14.36 13.21
N VAL A 258 -11.19 -14.13 13.97
CA VAL A 258 -10.85 -12.81 14.51
C VAL A 258 -9.90 -12.11 13.56
N VAL A 259 -10.23 -10.87 13.18
CA VAL A 259 -9.42 -10.05 12.28
C VAL A 259 -8.15 -9.58 12.97
N GLN A 260 -7.04 -9.69 12.27
CA GLN A 260 -5.70 -9.27 12.68
C GLN A 260 -5.22 -8.19 11.71
N ASP A 261 -5.10 -6.96 12.19
CA ASP A 261 -4.68 -5.82 11.38
C ASP A 261 -3.15 -5.75 11.17
N GLY A 262 -2.70 -4.74 10.41
CA GLY A 262 -1.28 -4.56 10.11
C GLY A 262 -0.41 -4.38 11.36
N ASP A 263 -0.92 -3.79 12.44
CA ASP A 263 -0.17 -3.62 13.67
C ASP A 263 0.12 -4.98 14.34
N ARG A 264 -0.87 -5.88 14.34
CA ARG A 264 -0.68 -7.24 14.84
C ARG A 264 0.33 -8.00 13.98
N LEU A 265 0.22 -7.87 12.65
CA LEU A 265 1.16 -8.51 11.74
C LEU A 265 2.58 -7.98 11.91
N MET A 266 2.74 -6.66 12.08
CA MET A 266 4.03 -6.05 12.41
C MET A 266 4.60 -6.56 13.73
N ALA A 267 3.79 -6.68 14.77
CA ALA A 267 4.21 -7.20 16.06
C ALA A 267 4.76 -8.64 15.95
N ILE A 268 4.04 -9.51 15.22
CA ILE A 268 4.43 -10.92 15.04
C ILE A 268 5.73 -11.02 14.24
N CYS A 269 5.78 -10.37 13.08
CA CYS A 269 6.94 -10.45 12.19
C CYS A 269 8.19 -9.79 12.82
N ALA A 270 8.05 -8.62 13.43
CA ALA A 270 9.15 -7.94 14.11
C ALA A 270 9.72 -8.76 15.27
N GLY A 271 8.84 -9.36 16.08
CA GLY A 271 9.25 -10.23 17.18
C GLY A 271 10.10 -11.42 16.71
N GLU A 272 9.67 -12.05 15.61
CA GLU A 272 10.41 -13.18 15.03
C GLU A 272 11.71 -12.73 14.35
N MET A 273 11.67 -11.64 13.59
CA MET A 273 12.89 -11.08 12.96
C MET A 273 13.94 -10.68 14.02
N ALA A 274 13.50 -10.08 15.14
CA ALA A 274 14.40 -9.74 16.24
C ALA A 274 14.97 -10.98 16.93
N ARG A 275 14.13 -12.00 17.19
CA ARG A 275 14.57 -13.30 17.75
C ARG A 275 15.66 -13.94 16.89
N LYS A 276 15.50 -13.86 15.56
CA LYS A 276 16.47 -14.37 14.58
C LYS A 276 17.64 -13.42 14.32
N LYS A 277 17.71 -12.25 14.98
CA LYS A 277 18.72 -11.21 14.73
C LYS A 277 18.73 -10.71 13.28
N ARG A 278 17.57 -10.70 12.62
CA ARG A 278 17.36 -10.25 11.24
C ARG A 278 16.68 -8.88 11.16
N LEU A 279 16.19 -8.34 12.28
CA LEU A 279 15.60 -7.00 12.32
C LEU A 279 16.71 -5.95 12.40
N ALA A 280 16.88 -5.19 11.33
CA ALA A 280 17.93 -4.18 11.24
C ALA A 280 17.79 -3.13 12.34
N LYS A 281 18.86 -2.94 13.14
CA LYS A 281 18.94 -2.01 14.27
C LYS A 281 17.82 -2.21 15.31
N ASN A 282 17.20 -3.39 15.36
CA ASN A 282 16.03 -3.67 16.21
C ASN A 282 14.96 -2.56 16.12
N THR A 283 14.64 -2.14 14.91
CA THR A 283 13.73 -1.01 14.69
C THR A 283 12.68 -1.38 13.63
N VAL A 284 11.42 -1.08 13.94
CA VAL A 284 10.28 -1.10 13.02
C VAL A 284 9.90 0.34 12.67
N VAL A 285 9.58 0.59 11.40
CA VAL A 285 9.03 1.88 10.98
C VAL A 285 7.54 1.73 10.72
N ALA A 286 6.70 2.50 11.43
CA ALA A 286 5.26 2.51 11.20
C ALA A 286 4.74 3.94 11.10
N THR A 287 3.50 4.12 10.68
CA THR A 287 2.93 5.47 10.62
C THR A 287 2.46 5.95 12.00
N VAL A 288 2.21 7.26 12.09
CA VAL A 288 1.59 7.85 13.28
C VAL A 288 0.19 7.29 13.58
N MET A 289 -0.41 6.51 12.67
CA MET A 289 -1.71 5.89 12.86
C MET A 289 -1.64 4.53 13.55
N SER A 290 -0.46 3.88 13.58
CA SER A 290 -0.29 2.60 14.28
C SER A 290 -0.59 2.74 15.76
N ASN A 291 -1.32 1.77 16.32
CA ASN A 291 -1.81 1.77 17.69
C ASN A 291 -0.67 1.87 18.70
N ILE A 292 -0.90 2.59 19.81
CA ILE A 292 0.08 2.70 20.91
C ILE A 292 0.42 1.32 21.51
N GLY A 293 -0.52 0.38 21.47
CA GLY A 293 -0.30 -0.99 21.90
C GLY A 293 0.83 -1.69 21.12
N LEU A 294 1.02 -1.37 19.83
CA LEU A 294 2.18 -1.87 19.08
C LEU A 294 3.49 -1.34 19.66
N GLU A 295 3.55 -0.05 19.99
CA GLU A 295 4.74 0.57 20.58
C GLU A 295 5.12 -0.08 21.91
N LEU A 296 4.15 -0.21 22.82
CA LEU A 296 4.36 -0.86 24.12
C LEU A 296 4.78 -2.33 23.98
N TYR A 297 4.14 -3.07 23.05
CA TYR A 297 4.51 -4.47 22.78
C TYR A 297 5.95 -4.61 22.27
N LEU A 298 6.39 -3.70 21.39
CA LEU A 298 7.74 -3.71 20.84
C LEU A 298 8.78 -3.28 21.88
N GLU A 299 8.46 -2.28 22.71
CA GLU A 299 9.33 -1.78 23.76
C GLU A 299 9.67 -2.86 24.79
N GLU A 300 8.68 -3.66 25.24
CA GLU A 300 8.90 -4.81 26.11
C GLU A 300 9.92 -5.81 25.53
N ARG A 301 10.05 -5.85 24.20
CA ARG A 301 10.97 -6.74 23.46
C ARG A 301 12.26 -6.05 23.03
N LYS A 302 12.50 -4.82 23.53
CA LYS A 302 13.66 -4.00 23.17
C LYS A 302 13.76 -3.71 21.67
N ILE A 303 12.60 -3.61 21.01
CA ILE A 303 12.46 -3.21 19.60
C ILE A 303 11.96 -1.77 19.59
N LYS A 304 12.63 -0.90 18.84
CA LYS A 304 12.22 0.50 18.68
C LYS A 304 11.11 0.63 17.64
N LEU A 305 10.12 1.46 17.90
CA LEU A 305 9.16 1.93 16.91
C LEU A 305 9.55 3.35 16.47
N LEU A 306 9.79 3.52 15.17
CA LEU A 306 9.94 4.84 14.56
C LEU A 306 8.65 5.20 13.84
N ARG A 307 8.05 6.33 14.19
CA ARG A 307 6.80 6.79 13.58
C ARG A 307 7.09 7.76 12.44
N ALA A 308 6.57 7.42 11.25
CA ALA A 308 6.58 8.25 10.06
C ALA A 308 5.21 8.93 9.84
N PRO A 309 5.11 9.98 9.03
CA PRO A 309 3.83 10.50 8.56
C PRO A 309 3.01 9.43 7.85
N VAL A 310 1.69 9.65 7.71
CA VAL A 310 0.78 8.72 7.01
C VAL A 310 1.10 8.70 5.51
N GLY A 311 1.26 7.51 4.99
CA GLY A 311 1.57 7.21 3.60
C GLY A 311 2.80 6.30 3.48
N ASP A 312 2.67 5.26 2.69
CA ASP A 312 3.69 4.24 2.48
C ASP A 312 5.03 4.83 1.99
N ARG A 313 4.98 5.88 1.17
CA ARG A 313 6.17 6.62 0.71
C ARG A 313 7.03 7.09 1.89
N TYR A 314 6.43 7.72 2.91
CA TYR A 314 7.15 8.23 4.08
C TYR A 314 7.73 7.11 4.93
N VAL A 315 7.04 5.97 5.00
CA VAL A 315 7.56 4.77 5.67
C VAL A 315 8.80 4.27 4.93
N VAL A 316 8.74 4.11 3.60
CA VAL A 316 9.88 3.68 2.77
C VAL A 316 11.05 4.66 2.86
N GLU A 317 10.80 5.97 2.79
CA GLU A 317 11.85 6.99 2.92
C GLU A 317 12.55 6.91 4.28
N ALA A 318 11.79 6.80 5.38
CA ALA A 318 12.36 6.63 6.71
C ALA A 318 13.15 5.31 6.85
N MET A 319 12.65 4.22 6.26
CA MET A 319 13.34 2.94 6.24
C MET A 319 14.68 3.04 5.48
N ARG A 320 14.69 3.65 4.30
CA ARG A 320 15.90 3.83 3.49
C ARG A 320 16.93 4.73 4.19
N ALA A 321 16.48 5.89 4.69
CA ALA A 321 17.35 6.83 5.40
C ALA A 321 17.98 6.22 6.65
N GLY A 322 17.19 5.47 7.42
CA GLY A 322 17.63 4.80 8.65
C GLY A 322 18.33 3.46 8.41
N LYS A 323 18.29 2.91 7.19
CA LYS A 323 18.73 1.54 6.86
C LYS A 323 18.01 0.49 7.73
N TYR A 324 16.69 0.65 7.83
CA TYR A 324 15.78 -0.31 8.45
C TYR A 324 15.19 -1.21 7.37
N ASN A 325 14.92 -2.47 7.69
CA ASN A 325 14.47 -3.45 6.70
C ASN A 325 13.01 -3.89 6.87
N PHE A 326 12.31 -3.42 7.92
CA PHE A 326 10.92 -3.77 8.15
C PHE A 326 10.10 -2.58 8.64
N GLY A 327 8.91 -2.44 8.08
CA GLY A 327 7.95 -1.41 8.46
C GLY A 327 6.59 -1.62 7.81
N GLY A 328 5.66 -0.71 8.08
CA GLY A 328 4.34 -0.79 7.48
C GLY A 328 3.31 0.15 8.10
N GLU A 329 2.05 -0.15 7.80
CA GLU A 329 0.89 0.59 8.24
C GLU A 329 -0.16 -0.34 8.87
N GLN A 330 -0.96 0.18 9.78
CA GLN A 330 -2.11 -0.53 10.38
C GLN A 330 -3.07 -1.07 9.30
N SER A 331 -3.17 -0.38 8.16
CA SER A 331 -3.99 -0.79 7.01
C SER A 331 -3.55 -2.09 6.33
N GLY A 332 -2.44 -2.71 6.78
CA GLY A 332 -1.89 -3.94 6.23
C GLY A 332 -0.88 -3.76 5.11
N HIS A 333 -0.45 -2.53 4.81
CA HIS A 333 0.65 -2.28 3.88
C HIS A 333 1.98 -2.55 4.59
N LEU A 334 2.52 -3.75 4.41
CA LEU A 334 3.73 -4.22 5.10
C LEU A 334 4.91 -4.30 4.13
N ILE A 335 6.05 -3.75 4.54
CA ILE A 335 7.23 -3.57 3.71
C ILE A 335 8.40 -4.35 4.30
N PHE A 336 8.91 -5.31 3.55
CA PHE A 336 10.10 -6.09 3.85
C PHE A 336 11.19 -5.72 2.84
N LEU A 337 12.02 -4.70 3.14
CA LEU A 337 13.01 -4.18 2.20
C LEU A 337 14.12 -5.18 1.82
N ASP A 338 14.27 -6.27 2.58
CA ASP A 338 15.15 -7.38 2.19
C ASP A 338 14.62 -8.13 0.96
N HIS A 339 13.33 -7.95 0.64
CA HIS A 339 12.65 -8.64 -0.45
C HIS A 339 11.99 -7.69 -1.45
N ALA A 340 11.19 -6.72 -1.01
CA ALA A 340 10.40 -5.85 -1.87
C ALA A 340 10.64 -4.37 -1.58
N THR A 341 10.48 -3.51 -2.59
CA THR A 341 10.68 -2.06 -2.50
C THR A 341 9.43 -1.29 -2.06
N THR A 342 8.30 -1.98 -1.98
CA THR A 342 6.99 -1.47 -1.55
C THR A 342 6.26 -2.53 -0.76
N GLY A 343 5.08 -2.23 -0.22
CA GLY A 343 4.23 -3.23 0.40
C GLY A 343 3.81 -4.30 -0.59
N ASP A 344 3.76 -5.54 -0.10
CA ASP A 344 3.37 -6.72 -0.86
C ASP A 344 2.55 -7.64 0.04
N GLY A 345 1.24 -7.69 -0.21
CA GLY A 345 0.32 -8.44 0.63
C GLY A 345 0.55 -9.95 0.59
N VAL A 346 0.94 -10.50 -0.57
CA VAL A 346 1.22 -11.94 -0.71
C VAL A 346 2.54 -12.29 -0.03
N LEU A 347 3.57 -11.48 -0.23
CA LEU A 347 4.87 -11.64 0.44
C LEU A 347 4.71 -11.53 1.96
N ALA A 348 3.98 -10.54 2.44
CA ALA A 348 3.73 -10.34 3.87
C ALA A 348 2.99 -11.54 4.49
N ALA A 349 1.98 -12.07 3.78
CA ALA A 349 1.31 -13.30 4.17
C ALA A 349 2.28 -14.49 4.24
N LEU A 350 3.20 -14.64 3.28
CA LEU A 350 4.22 -15.69 3.29
C LEU A 350 5.18 -15.55 4.47
N GLN A 351 5.62 -14.35 4.82
CA GLN A 351 6.47 -14.14 5.99
C GLN A 351 5.73 -14.49 7.29
N LEU A 352 4.45 -14.13 7.41
CA LEU A 352 3.62 -14.51 8.57
C LEU A 352 3.42 -16.03 8.65
N LEU A 353 3.10 -16.68 7.51
CA LEU A 353 2.94 -18.13 7.42
C LEU A 353 4.25 -18.87 7.79
N ALA A 354 5.40 -18.31 7.42
CA ALA A 354 6.68 -18.86 7.85
C ALA A 354 6.85 -18.84 9.38
N VAL A 355 6.43 -17.74 10.04
CA VAL A 355 6.43 -17.66 11.51
C VAL A 355 5.47 -18.69 12.11
N MET A 356 4.27 -18.83 11.54
CA MET A 356 3.27 -19.79 11.99
C MET A 356 3.78 -21.23 11.90
N VAL A 357 4.27 -21.64 10.73
CA VAL A 357 4.78 -23.01 10.50
C VAL A 357 5.98 -23.32 11.37
N GLU A 358 6.96 -22.44 11.43
CA GLU A 358 8.20 -22.65 12.18
C GLU A 358 7.98 -22.71 13.69
N SER A 359 7.06 -21.89 14.21
CA SER A 359 6.72 -21.92 15.64
C SER A 359 5.75 -23.03 16.03
N GLY A 360 5.03 -23.62 15.07
CA GLY A 360 3.93 -24.55 15.31
C GLY A 360 2.73 -23.94 16.02
N LYS A 361 2.62 -22.60 16.05
CA LYS A 361 1.56 -21.87 16.75
C LYS A 361 0.50 -21.37 15.77
N LYS A 362 -0.74 -21.32 16.24
CA LYS A 362 -1.84 -20.70 15.53
C LYS A 362 -1.71 -19.17 15.52
N ILE A 363 -2.36 -18.50 14.57
CA ILE A 363 -2.33 -17.03 14.48
C ILE A 363 -2.87 -16.37 15.75
N SER A 364 -3.93 -16.91 16.36
CA SER A 364 -4.49 -16.39 17.62
C SER A 364 -3.53 -16.46 18.82
N GLU A 365 -2.47 -17.28 18.72
CA GLU A 365 -1.45 -17.43 19.75
C GLU A 365 -0.20 -16.58 19.50
N LEU A 366 0.04 -16.25 18.21
CA LEU A 366 1.10 -15.35 17.80
C LEU A 366 0.71 -13.91 18.15
N GLY A 367 1.68 -13.10 18.55
CA GLY A 367 1.40 -11.72 18.99
C GLY A 367 0.60 -11.62 20.28
N LYS A 368 0.47 -12.73 21.04
CA LYS A 368 -0.15 -12.74 22.36
C LYS A 368 0.56 -11.73 23.28
N GLY A 369 -0.21 -10.87 23.93
CA GLY A 369 0.30 -9.76 24.75
C GLY A 369 0.26 -8.40 24.06
N LEU A 370 0.02 -8.33 22.75
CA LEU A 370 -0.33 -7.06 22.13
C LEU A 370 -1.76 -6.67 22.54
N VAL A 371 -1.87 -5.62 23.32
CA VAL A 371 -3.14 -5.02 23.72
C VAL A 371 -3.47 -3.91 22.73
N VAL A 372 -4.63 -4.00 22.09
CA VAL A 372 -5.12 -2.94 21.21
C VAL A 372 -5.87 -1.92 22.06
N PHE A 373 -5.38 -0.70 22.06
CA PHE A 373 -6.02 0.41 22.77
C PHE A 373 -7.18 0.95 21.93
N PRO A 374 -8.32 1.29 22.55
CA PRO A 374 -9.37 2.05 21.91
C PRO A 374 -8.82 3.26 21.16
N GLN A 375 -9.15 3.36 19.88
CA GLN A 375 -8.71 4.44 18.99
C GLN A 375 -9.90 5.01 18.25
N MET A 376 -10.07 6.33 18.30
CA MET A 376 -11.10 7.02 17.57
C MET A 376 -10.52 8.07 16.64
N LEU A 377 -10.89 8.01 15.36
CA LEU A 377 -10.55 9.01 14.35
C LEU A 377 -11.79 9.84 14.01
N HIS A 378 -11.71 11.15 14.20
CA HIS A 378 -12.76 12.08 13.84
C HIS A 378 -12.31 13.07 12.78
N ASN A 379 -13.13 13.23 11.72
CA ASN A 379 -12.88 14.17 10.63
C ASN A 379 -13.78 15.37 10.79
N ILE A 380 -13.22 16.57 10.88
CA ILE A 380 -13.94 17.84 10.98
C ILE A 380 -13.77 18.59 9.67
N ARG A 381 -14.89 18.88 8.99
CA ARG A 381 -14.86 19.68 7.78
C ARG A 381 -14.68 21.15 8.15
N MET A 382 -13.57 21.73 7.71
CA MET A 382 -13.23 23.13 7.99
C MET A 382 -13.65 24.00 6.81
N LYS A 383 -14.16 25.20 7.08
CA LYS A 383 -14.48 26.20 6.02
C LYS A 383 -13.22 26.67 5.31
N ARG A 384 -12.10 26.76 6.05
CA ARG A 384 -10.75 27.10 5.55
C ARG A 384 -9.71 26.38 6.40
N ARG A 385 -8.54 26.17 5.86
CA ARG A 385 -7.40 25.68 6.65
C ARG A 385 -6.91 26.82 7.55
N VAL A 386 -7.02 26.63 8.85
CA VAL A 386 -6.49 27.53 9.88
C VAL A 386 -5.20 26.90 10.42
N PRO A 387 -4.07 27.63 10.49
CA PRO A 387 -2.85 27.08 11.10
C PRO A 387 -3.13 26.59 12.52
N LEU A 388 -2.71 25.36 12.83
CA LEU A 388 -2.98 24.74 14.15
C LEU A 388 -2.42 25.58 15.30
N GLU A 389 -1.31 26.27 15.06
CA GLU A 389 -0.64 27.16 16.01
C GLU A 389 -1.48 28.37 16.39
N SER A 390 -2.39 28.78 15.51
CA SER A 390 -3.30 29.91 15.76
C SER A 390 -4.56 29.52 16.54
N MET A 391 -4.86 28.21 16.63
CA MET A 391 -6.01 27.65 17.36
C MET A 391 -5.67 27.51 18.86
N LYS A 392 -5.64 28.63 19.59
CA LYS A 392 -5.12 28.68 20.96
C LYS A 392 -5.94 27.85 21.96
N GLY A 393 -7.26 27.90 21.89
CA GLY A 393 -8.16 27.13 22.76
C GLY A 393 -8.00 25.63 22.53
N PHE A 394 -8.00 25.23 21.27
CA PHE A 394 -7.77 23.85 20.85
C PHE A 394 -6.41 23.31 21.33
N ARG A 395 -5.33 24.05 21.10
CA ARG A 395 -3.98 23.64 21.51
C ARG A 395 -3.80 23.51 23.01
N LYS A 396 -4.46 24.42 23.77
CA LYS A 396 -4.47 24.32 25.24
C LYS A 396 -5.19 23.05 25.69
N ALA A 397 -6.39 22.80 25.17
CA ALA A 397 -7.15 21.60 25.50
C ALA A 397 -6.39 20.32 25.10
N GLN A 398 -5.78 20.29 23.89
CA GLN A 398 -4.94 19.17 23.44
C GLN A 398 -3.82 18.87 24.45
N ALA A 399 -3.06 19.87 24.87
CA ALA A 399 -1.96 19.68 25.81
C ALA A 399 -2.42 19.19 27.21
N GLU A 400 -3.61 19.65 27.66
CA GLU A 400 -4.20 19.19 28.93
C GLU A 400 -4.60 17.70 28.83
N PHE A 401 -5.23 17.29 27.74
CA PHE A 401 -5.60 15.89 27.51
C PHE A 401 -4.39 14.99 27.27
N GLU A 402 -3.36 15.42 26.52
CA GLU A 402 -2.12 14.67 26.36
C GLU A 402 -1.44 14.41 27.70
N LYS A 403 -1.45 15.41 28.61
CA LYS A 403 -0.92 15.24 29.96
C LYS A 403 -1.76 14.27 30.80
N ALA A 404 -3.08 14.28 30.65
CA ALA A 404 -3.98 13.36 31.35
C ALA A 404 -3.83 11.91 30.88
N LEU A 405 -3.72 11.70 29.59
CA LEU A 405 -3.50 10.37 28.97
C LEU A 405 -2.14 9.77 29.34
N GLY A 406 -1.10 10.61 29.57
CA GLY A 406 0.24 10.16 29.94
C GLY A 406 0.87 9.27 28.88
N SER A 407 1.55 8.20 29.33
CA SER A 407 2.25 7.25 28.44
C SER A 407 1.32 6.17 27.82
N ARG A 408 0.05 6.13 28.23
CA ARG A 408 -0.93 5.11 27.79
C ARG A 408 -2.03 5.65 26.92
N GLY A 409 -1.78 6.79 26.31
CA GLY A 409 -2.67 7.38 25.33
C GLY A 409 -1.96 8.48 24.58
N ARG A 410 -2.57 8.92 23.47
CA ARG A 410 -2.02 10.01 22.66
C ARG A 410 -3.07 10.64 21.76
N ILE A 411 -2.74 11.83 21.30
CA ILE A 411 -3.57 12.59 20.39
C ILE A 411 -2.76 12.91 19.14
N VAL A 412 -3.31 12.62 17.95
CA VAL A 412 -2.71 12.99 16.68
C VAL A 412 -3.67 13.92 15.95
N VAL A 413 -3.18 15.12 15.63
CA VAL A 413 -3.96 16.15 14.92
C VAL A 413 -3.24 16.52 13.64
N ARG A 414 -3.96 16.46 12.51
CA ARG A 414 -3.41 16.83 11.21
C ARG A 414 -4.50 17.25 10.23
N TYR A 415 -4.14 18.06 9.27
CA TYR A 415 -4.99 18.29 8.11
C TYR A 415 -4.89 17.13 7.10
N SER A 416 -5.99 16.89 6.39
CA SER A 416 -5.94 16.05 5.19
C SER A 416 -5.08 16.73 4.11
N GLY A 417 -4.32 15.95 3.36
CA GLY A 417 -3.51 16.48 2.24
C GLY A 417 -4.38 17.09 1.13
N THR A 418 -5.49 16.42 0.81
CA THR A 418 -6.33 16.71 -0.37
C THR A 418 -7.63 17.45 -0.05
N GLU A 419 -8.15 17.34 1.16
CA GLU A 419 -9.45 17.87 1.55
C GLU A 419 -9.32 18.91 2.67
N PRO A 420 -10.27 19.85 2.82
CA PRO A 420 -10.30 20.79 3.95
C PRO A 420 -10.82 20.12 5.22
N LEU A 421 -10.21 18.99 5.60
CA LEU A 421 -10.57 18.20 6.78
C LEU A 421 -9.46 18.29 7.83
N LEU A 422 -9.82 18.68 9.05
CA LEU A 422 -9.00 18.48 10.24
C LEU A 422 -9.31 17.09 10.80
N ARG A 423 -8.28 16.26 10.91
CA ARG A 423 -8.36 14.90 11.44
C ARG A 423 -7.81 14.88 12.85
N ILE A 424 -8.62 14.44 13.80
CA ILE A 424 -8.23 14.25 15.19
C ILE A 424 -8.33 12.76 15.48
N MET A 425 -7.23 12.15 15.86
CA MET A 425 -7.18 10.78 16.36
C MET A 425 -6.80 10.82 17.83
N VAL A 426 -7.55 10.10 18.65
CA VAL A 426 -7.30 9.90 20.07
C VAL A 426 -7.23 8.41 20.36
N GLU A 427 -6.24 8.01 21.14
CA GLU A 427 -6.10 6.65 21.67
C GLU A 427 -5.94 6.71 23.19
N GLY A 428 -6.48 5.71 23.88
CA GLY A 428 -6.39 5.59 25.33
C GLY A 428 -6.90 4.25 25.84
N GLU A 429 -6.72 3.98 27.15
CA GLU A 429 -7.16 2.71 27.76
C GLU A 429 -8.67 2.56 27.85
N ASN A 430 -9.40 3.68 27.95
CA ASN A 430 -10.83 3.72 28.17
C ASN A 430 -11.54 4.37 26.97
N LEU A 431 -12.49 3.65 26.36
CA LEU A 431 -13.24 4.14 25.21
C LEU A 431 -14.07 5.38 25.55
N ASP A 432 -14.73 5.42 26.71
CA ASP A 432 -15.58 6.55 27.11
C ASP A 432 -14.74 7.84 27.28
N GLU A 433 -13.51 7.69 27.82
CA GLU A 433 -12.55 8.80 27.93
C GLU A 433 -12.10 9.29 26.55
N VAL A 434 -11.77 8.36 25.64
CA VAL A 434 -11.38 8.67 24.26
C VAL A 434 -12.49 9.43 23.54
N GLU A 435 -13.75 9.00 23.69
CA GLU A 435 -14.92 9.67 23.11
C GLU A 435 -15.11 11.08 23.68
N ALA A 436 -14.99 11.24 25.00
CA ALA A 436 -15.12 12.53 25.67
C ALA A 436 -14.05 13.52 25.19
N ILE A 437 -12.79 13.06 25.05
CA ILE A 437 -11.69 13.88 24.56
C ILE A 437 -11.91 14.28 23.09
N VAL A 438 -12.30 13.35 22.22
CA VAL A 438 -12.61 13.65 20.81
C VAL A 438 -13.71 14.70 20.70
N LYS A 439 -14.77 14.58 21.50
CA LYS A 439 -15.88 15.54 21.52
C LYS A 439 -15.42 16.92 21.96
N ALA A 440 -14.66 17.01 23.05
CA ALA A 440 -14.15 18.28 23.57
C ALA A 440 -13.20 18.97 22.57
N LEU A 441 -12.28 18.21 21.97
CA LEU A 441 -11.35 18.73 20.96
C LEU A 441 -12.08 19.21 19.70
N ARG A 442 -13.12 18.49 19.26
CA ARG A 442 -13.95 18.90 18.14
C ARG A 442 -14.63 20.25 18.41
N GLU A 443 -15.24 20.42 19.59
CA GLU A 443 -15.91 21.66 20.00
C GLU A 443 -14.92 22.83 19.98
N LYS A 444 -13.73 22.66 20.58
CA LYS A 444 -12.66 23.68 20.57
C LYS A 444 -12.14 24.00 19.19
N ALA A 445 -11.98 23.00 18.33
CA ALA A 445 -11.57 23.22 16.94
C ALA A 445 -12.59 24.06 16.16
N MET A 446 -13.88 23.84 16.38
CA MET A 446 -14.95 24.60 15.74
C MET A 446 -15.08 26.03 16.30
N GLU A 447 -14.83 26.23 17.59
CA GLU A 447 -14.80 27.56 18.23
C GLU A 447 -13.62 28.41 17.66
N ASP A 448 -12.41 27.85 17.63
CA ASP A 448 -11.20 28.56 17.18
C ASP A 448 -11.15 28.80 15.64
N ALA A 449 -11.99 28.08 14.88
CA ALA A 449 -12.05 28.18 13.41
C ALA A 449 -13.10 29.21 12.90
N GLN A 450 -13.91 29.78 13.78
CA GLN A 450 -14.85 30.87 13.43
C GLN A 450 -14.11 32.18 13.27
#